data_63b2a1b49e6f01b8f202b7e6d54f7235
#
_entry.id   63b2a1b49e6f01b8f202b7e6d54f7235
#
_cell.length_a   1.000
_cell.length_b   1.000
_cell.length_c   1.000
_cell.angle_alpha   90.00
_cell.angle_beta   90.00
_cell.angle_gamma   90.00
#
_symmetry.space_group_name_H-M   'P 1'
#
loop_
_entity.id
_entity.type
_entity.pdbx_description
1 polymer ?
#
loop_
_entity_poly.entity_id
_entity_poly.type
_entity_poly.pdbx_seq_one_letter_code
_entity_poly.pdbx_strand_id
1 'polypeptide(L)'
;MRRIGLIPPLYALALAAAVTAPLAAPGYLLIRDAVSTPRSYVTDAALGVGEAAPRAVPQDFFIAVMTVLVDGGVLVKMLLALGLWLAGWGAARLAAQLVPAAGIPGELVAATIAIWNPYVAERLLQGHWSLLVGYGCLPWIALTVIRLRTATNLGAWCPLAFWIAVAGLTPTGTVLALIVGLAAATDRRSRVGVLAISVLAAMPWLVASGLGAAVPAGDAAGVHAFAARAEPGLGTLGSLASLGGMWNASAVPASRTTLFALVFSVVLLIVVAVGAAVLWRARKALGLLGIAVAAVIIPALLATGPGLTLTTWLITEVPGLGILRDGQKWVALAMPAYAVAGAAAVIAVRERSSQYLAAGLACAALIFTLPDLAWGVGGRMTAVKYPSGWNAVAAHINADPHPVAVLPPETMRQYPWGPSSIPVLDPFPRWIRADTVSSGDLRVDGHDVRGDGTRGRQVEELLRAGAAPRELAAHGVGWVVAQADTPGQQAVSSKTLAQLDTAYRDGDIALYRVPGPWNPIAAPPGRRAAVIAAHLVWIALLAAGGVAVLRRQHTRQVGSGGTQDPKICTPDSDN
;
A
#
# COMPACT_ATOMS: atom_id res chain seq x y z
N MET A 1 13.59 18.00 -29.38
CA MET A 1 12.68 18.18 -28.22
C MET A 1 12.04 16.88 -27.68
N ARG A 2 11.75 15.84 -28.49
CA ARG A 2 11.13 14.57 -28.02
C ARG A 2 11.98 13.76 -27.01
N ARG A 3 13.30 13.73 -27.12
CA ARG A 3 14.19 12.95 -26.22
C ARG A 3 14.28 13.51 -24.80
N ILE A 4 14.14 14.81 -24.64
CA ILE A 4 14.22 15.50 -23.34
C ILE A 4 13.03 15.14 -22.41
N GLY A 5 11.83 14.90 -22.97
CA GLY A 5 10.64 14.50 -22.21
C GLY A 5 10.69 13.10 -21.60
N LEU A 6 11.67 12.25 -22.00
CA LEU A 6 11.82 10.89 -21.47
C LEU A 6 12.76 10.82 -20.25
N ILE A 7 13.53 11.87 -19.96
CA ILE A 7 14.51 11.85 -18.86
C ILE A 7 13.84 11.61 -17.49
N PRO A 8 12.81 12.36 -17.07
CA PRO A 8 12.21 12.14 -15.75
C PRO A 8 11.56 10.76 -15.56
N PRO A 9 10.78 10.21 -16.51
CA PRO A 9 10.22 8.87 -16.33
C PRO A 9 11.29 7.77 -16.34
N LEU A 10 12.37 7.88 -17.13
CA LEU A 10 13.47 6.93 -17.14
C LEU A 10 14.29 7.01 -15.84
N TYR A 11 14.53 8.20 -15.32
CA TYR A 11 15.17 8.40 -14.03
C TYR A 11 14.36 7.80 -12.87
N ALA A 12 13.05 8.07 -12.85
CA ALA A 12 12.14 7.47 -11.86
C ALA A 12 12.12 5.94 -11.97
N LEU A 13 12.17 5.39 -13.21
CA LEU A 13 12.27 3.95 -13.42
C LEU A 13 13.59 3.38 -12.88
N ALA A 14 14.70 4.07 -13.09
CA ALA A 14 16.00 3.67 -12.58
C ALA A 14 16.02 3.63 -11.04
N LEU A 15 15.45 4.66 -10.38
CA LEU A 15 15.32 4.68 -8.93
C LEU A 15 14.41 3.56 -8.41
N ALA A 16 13.24 3.36 -9.03
CA ALA A 16 12.33 2.27 -8.65
C ALA A 16 12.98 0.90 -8.84
N ALA A 17 13.71 0.70 -9.95
CA ALA A 17 14.46 -0.52 -10.21
C ALA A 17 15.58 -0.72 -9.18
N ALA A 18 16.34 0.33 -8.82
CA ALA A 18 17.38 0.24 -7.80
C ALA A 18 16.82 -0.19 -6.43
N VAL A 19 15.62 0.25 -6.09
CA VAL A 19 14.93 -0.17 -4.86
C VAL A 19 14.43 -1.61 -4.96
N THR A 20 13.83 -2.02 -6.09
CA THR A 20 13.11 -3.29 -6.21
C THR A 20 13.93 -4.40 -6.90
N ALA A 21 15.18 -4.15 -7.28
CA ALA A 21 16.02 -5.08 -8.06
C ALA A 21 16.05 -6.53 -7.55
N PRO A 22 16.19 -6.84 -6.25
CA PRO A 22 16.19 -8.22 -5.76
C PRO A 22 14.88 -8.97 -6.00
N LEU A 23 13.77 -8.25 -6.16
CA LEU A 23 12.46 -8.84 -6.43
C LEU A 23 12.30 -9.32 -7.88
N ALA A 24 13.25 -8.98 -8.78
CA ALA A 24 13.29 -9.54 -10.13
C ALA A 24 13.58 -11.05 -10.14
N ALA A 25 14.15 -11.59 -9.06
CA ALA A 25 14.37 -13.03 -8.91
C ALA A 25 13.04 -13.79 -8.90
N PRO A 26 13.00 -15.03 -9.45
CA PRO A 26 11.83 -15.91 -9.38
C PRO A 26 11.42 -16.22 -7.94
N GLY A 27 10.11 -16.24 -7.68
CA GLY A 27 9.55 -16.51 -6.35
C GLY A 27 8.54 -15.45 -5.92
N TYR A 28 8.20 -15.48 -4.64
CA TYR A 28 7.08 -14.75 -4.05
C TYR A 28 7.57 -13.69 -3.06
N LEU A 29 6.82 -12.60 -2.95
CA LEU A 29 7.05 -11.62 -1.90
C LEU A 29 6.43 -12.14 -0.61
N LEU A 30 7.26 -12.33 0.41
CA LEU A 30 6.87 -12.83 1.72
C LEU A 30 7.64 -12.06 2.80
N ILE A 31 7.05 -10.97 3.28
CA ILE A 31 7.63 -10.12 4.33
C ILE A 31 6.50 -9.43 5.09
N ARG A 32 6.36 -9.69 6.37
CA ARG A 32 5.31 -9.13 7.26
C ARG A 32 3.91 -9.20 6.62
N ASP A 33 3.32 -8.06 6.28
CA ASP A 33 1.96 -7.98 5.71
C ASP A 33 1.92 -8.31 4.21
N ALA A 34 3.06 -8.27 3.52
CA ALA A 34 3.15 -8.67 2.12
C ALA A 34 3.22 -10.19 2.01
N VAL A 35 2.17 -10.77 1.47
CA VAL A 35 2.10 -12.19 1.13
C VAL A 35 1.58 -12.31 -0.29
N SER A 36 2.40 -12.82 -1.20
CA SER A 36 1.97 -13.22 -2.54
C SER A 36 2.03 -14.73 -2.69
N THR A 37 1.08 -15.29 -3.39
CA THR A 37 0.92 -16.74 -3.60
C THR A 37 0.78 -17.02 -5.09
N PRO A 38 1.01 -18.25 -5.56
CA PRO A 38 0.89 -18.56 -6.99
C PRO A 38 -0.48 -18.19 -7.56
N ARG A 39 -1.53 -18.50 -6.81
CA ARG A 39 -2.93 -18.27 -7.18
C ARG A 39 -3.74 -17.87 -5.96
N SER A 40 -4.56 -16.83 -6.10
CA SER A 40 -5.54 -16.42 -5.09
C SER A 40 -6.97 -16.65 -5.56
N TYR A 41 -7.91 -16.74 -4.63
CA TYR A 41 -9.30 -17.06 -4.93
C TYR A 41 -10.27 -16.05 -4.33
N VAL A 42 -11.45 -15.89 -4.95
CA VAL A 42 -12.51 -15.03 -4.43
C VAL A 42 -13.26 -15.80 -3.33
N THR A 43 -12.80 -15.64 -2.09
CA THR A 43 -13.42 -16.18 -0.88
C THR A 43 -14.28 -15.10 -0.20
N ASP A 44 -15.01 -15.46 0.85
CA ASP A 44 -15.75 -14.50 1.67
C ASP A 44 -14.80 -13.50 2.34
N ALA A 45 -13.61 -13.94 2.74
CA ALA A 45 -12.56 -13.08 3.27
C ALA A 45 -12.05 -12.08 2.21
N ALA A 46 -11.81 -12.52 0.96
CA ALA A 46 -11.38 -11.66 -0.14
C ALA A 46 -12.44 -10.62 -0.54
N LEU A 47 -13.72 -10.95 -0.38
CA LEU A 47 -14.84 -10.03 -0.57
C LEU A 47 -15.05 -9.09 0.65
N GLY A 48 -14.46 -9.39 1.80
CA GLY A 48 -14.65 -8.64 3.04
C GLY A 48 -15.99 -8.91 3.73
N VAL A 49 -16.61 -10.07 3.45
CA VAL A 49 -17.86 -10.50 4.09
C VAL A 49 -17.66 -11.58 5.17
N GLY A 50 -16.42 -11.93 5.48
CA GLY A 50 -16.02 -12.80 6.59
C GLY A 50 -16.17 -12.11 7.96
N GLU A 51 -15.60 -12.71 9.01
CA GLU A 51 -15.63 -12.15 10.38
C GLU A 51 -14.68 -10.96 10.57
N ALA A 52 -13.55 -10.94 9.86
CA ALA A 52 -12.55 -9.88 10.00
C ALA A 52 -12.98 -8.59 9.28
N ALA A 53 -12.58 -7.45 9.82
CA ALA A 53 -12.79 -6.16 9.17
C ALA A 53 -12.15 -6.14 7.75
N PRO A 54 -12.77 -5.50 6.75
CA PRO A 54 -12.36 -5.55 5.34
C PRO A 54 -11.13 -4.68 5.06
N ARG A 55 -9.99 -4.94 5.75
CA ARG A 55 -8.76 -4.15 5.68
C ARG A 55 -8.03 -4.27 4.34
N ALA A 56 -8.19 -5.41 3.66
CA ALA A 56 -7.56 -5.74 2.38
C ALA A 56 -8.56 -5.75 1.21
N VAL A 57 -9.66 -5.01 1.31
CA VAL A 57 -10.70 -4.88 0.27
C VAL A 57 -10.56 -3.52 -0.43
N PRO A 58 -10.55 -3.47 -1.76
CA PRO A 58 -10.71 -4.54 -2.76
C PRO A 58 -9.41 -5.26 -3.18
N GLN A 59 -8.29 -5.05 -2.49
CA GLN A 59 -6.98 -5.61 -2.84
C GLN A 59 -7.03 -7.13 -3.09
N ASP A 60 -7.54 -7.91 -2.10
CA ASP A 60 -7.50 -9.36 -2.18
C ASP A 60 -8.45 -9.89 -3.27
N PHE A 61 -9.59 -9.22 -3.50
CA PHE A 61 -10.45 -9.49 -4.65
C PHE A 61 -9.73 -9.23 -5.99
N PHE A 62 -9.03 -8.09 -6.12
CA PHE A 62 -8.28 -7.76 -7.33
C PHE A 62 -7.20 -8.80 -7.62
N ILE A 63 -6.41 -9.18 -6.62
CA ILE A 63 -5.39 -10.23 -6.75
C ILE A 63 -6.03 -11.57 -7.13
N ALA A 64 -7.16 -11.94 -6.52
CA ALA A 64 -7.85 -13.18 -6.85
C ALA A 64 -8.31 -13.23 -8.32
N VAL A 65 -8.82 -12.12 -8.85
CA VAL A 65 -9.23 -12.02 -10.26
C VAL A 65 -8.02 -12.05 -11.19
N MET A 66 -7.00 -11.22 -10.92
CA MET A 66 -5.84 -11.09 -11.80
C MET A 66 -4.94 -12.33 -11.82
N THR A 67 -4.89 -13.08 -10.72
CA THR A 67 -4.10 -14.33 -10.67
C THR A 67 -4.72 -15.49 -11.44
N VAL A 68 -5.86 -15.32 -12.10
CA VAL A 68 -6.34 -16.22 -13.17
C VAL A 68 -5.40 -16.18 -14.38
N LEU A 69 -4.83 -15.00 -14.66
CA LEU A 69 -4.05 -14.71 -15.88
C LEU A 69 -2.55 -14.68 -15.64
N VAL A 70 -2.13 -14.25 -14.44
CA VAL A 70 -0.72 -13.99 -14.11
C VAL A 70 -0.41 -14.57 -12.73
N ASP A 71 0.77 -15.20 -12.57
CA ASP A 71 1.26 -15.65 -11.26
C ASP A 71 1.25 -14.50 -10.24
N GLY A 72 0.75 -14.77 -9.02
CA GLY A 72 0.56 -13.73 -8.03
C GLY A 72 1.86 -13.13 -7.50
N GLY A 73 2.96 -13.89 -7.50
CA GLY A 73 4.29 -13.35 -7.16
C GLY A 73 4.76 -12.33 -8.19
N VAL A 74 4.59 -12.62 -9.48
CA VAL A 74 4.91 -11.70 -10.58
C VAL A 74 4.01 -10.47 -10.49
N LEU A 75 2.70 -10.66 -10.32
CA LEU A 75 1.73 -9.57 -10.25
C LEU A 75 2.05 -8.57 -9.13
N VAL A 76 2.24 -9.05 -7.90
CA VAL A 76 2.48 -8.17 -6.74
C VAL A 76 3.80 -7.41 -6.86
N LYS A 77 4.87 -8.09 -7.32
CA LYS A 77 6.18 -7.45 -7.55
C LYS A 77 6.12 -6.38 -8.65
N MET A 78 5.40 -6.64 -9.74
CA MET A 78 5.19 -5.66 -10.81
C MET A 78 4.38 -4.46 -10.31
N LEU A 79 3.30 -4.67 -9.57
CA LEU A 79 2.48 -3.59 -9.02
C LEU A 79 3.28 -2.71 -8.05
N LEU A 80 4.13 -3.30 -7.22
CA LEU A 80 5.01 -2.57 -6.32
C LEU A 80 6.02 -1.70 -7.08
N ALA A 81 6.75 -2.28 -8.05
CA ALA A 81 7.71 -1.54 -8.87
C ALA A 81 7.02 -0.41 -9.67
N LEU A 82 5.84 -0.70 -10.24
CA LEU A 82 5.01 0.27 -10.94
C LEU A 82 4.56 1.41 -10.01
N GLY A 83 4.14 1.10 -8.79
CA GLY A 83 3.73 2.09 -7.79
C GLY A 83 4.84 3.07 -7.46
N LEU A 84 6.06 2.60 -7.24
CA LEU A 84 7.23 3.45 -7.00
C LEU A 84 7.61 4.28 -8.24
N TRP A 85 7.60 3.69 -9.43
CA TRP A 85 7.83 4.42 -10.66
C TRP A 85 6.80 5.54 -10.87
N LEU A 86 5.52 5.24 -10.65
CA LEU A 86 4.44 6.23 -10.75
C LEU A 86 4.58 7.35 -9.72
N ALA A 87 5.06 7.06 -8.50
CA ALA A 87 5.35 8.08 -7.49
C ALA A 87 6.37 9.10 -8.02
N GLY A 88 7.51 8.65 -8.50
CA GLY A 88 8.56 9.51 -9.01
C GLY A 88 8.18 10.25 -10.29
N TRP A 89 7.64 9.52 -11.28
CA TRP A 89 7.20 10.14 -12.53
C TRP A 89 6.05 11.12 -12.31
N GLY A 90 5.08 10.77 -11.47
CA GLY A 90 3.97 11.65 -11.11
C GLY A 90 4.43 12.92 -10.40
N ALA A 91 5.37 12.80 -9.45
CA ALA A 91 5.98 13.93 -8.75
C ALA A 91 6.71 14.88 -9.71
N ALA A 92 7.50 14.35 -10.64
CA ALA A 92 8.13 15.12 -11.70
C ALA A 92 7.10 15.87 -12.57
N ARG A 93 6.00 15.20 -12.98
CA ARG A 93 4.92 15.82 -13.77
C ARG A 93 4.15 16.89 -13.00
N LEU A 94 3.93 16.68 -11.70
CA LEU A 94 3.30 17.66 -10.82
C LEU A 94 4.20 18.89 -10.64
N ALA A 95 5.50 18.67 -10.43
CA ALA A 95 6.50 19.73 -10.34
C ALA A 95 6.58 20.55 -11.65
N ALA A 96 6.63 19.89 -12.81
CA ALA A 96 6.60 20.56 -14.11
C ALA A 96 5.35 21.43 -14.31
N GLN A 97 4.20 21.02 -13.77
CA GLN A 97 2.95 21.77 -13.85
C GLN A 97 2.94 23.01 -12.94
N LEU A 98 3.43 22.87 -11.70
CA LEU A 98 3.35 23.93 -10.69
C LEU A 98 4.56 24.86 -10.70
N VAL A 99 5.73 24.34 -11.08
CA VAL A 99 7.02 25.05 -11.03
C VAL A 99 7.79 24.86 -12.35
N PRO A 100 7.22 25.28 -13.50
CA PRO A 100 7.83 25.02 -14.81
C PRO A 100 9.24 25.63 -14.98
N ALA A 101 9.54 26.70 -14.24
CA ALA A 101 10.87 27.35 -14.25
C ALA A 101 11.99 26.48 -13.66
N ALA A 102 11.68 25.44 -12.89
CA ALA A 102 12.66 24.48 -12.36
C ALA A 102 13.16 23.50 -13.43
N GLY A 103 12.41 23.36 -14.53
CA GLY A 103 12.77 22.46 -15.66
C GLY A 103 13.06 21.03 -15.24
N ILE A 104 13.82 20.33 -16.08
CA ILE A 104 14.24 18.93 -15.81
C ILE A 104 14.98 18.79 -14.47
N PRO A 105 15.92 19.67 -14.10
CA PRO A 105 16.59 19.57 -12.80
C PRO A 105 15.63 19.48 -11.62
N GLY A 106 14.59 20.34 -11.59
CA GLY A 106 13.56 20.29 -10.55
C GLY A 106 12.70 19.02 -10.63
N GLU A 107 12.40 18.52 -11.82
CA GLU A 107 11.67 17.26 -12.03
C GLU A 107 12.44 16.06 -11.44
N LEU A 108 13.76 16.02 -11.57
CA LEU A 108 14.60 14.95 -11.01
C LEU A 108 14.63 14.99 -9.48
N VAL A 109 14.76 16.19 -8.88
CA VAL A 109 14.70 16.35 -7.41
C VAL A 109 13.32 15.89 -6.89
N ALA A 110 12.22 16.27 -7.56
CA ALA A 110 10.88 15.86 -7.18
C ALA A 110 10.73 14.32 -7.24
N ALA A 111 11.23 13.68 -8.29
CA ALA A 111 11.22 12.22 -8.44
C ALA A 111 12.03 11.52 -7.34
N THR A 112 13.21 12.07 -7.01
CA THR A 112 14.06 11.55 -5.93
C THR A 112 13.34 11.61 -4.59
N ILE A 113 12.78 12.76 -4.21
CA ILE A 113 12.04 12.91 -2.93
C ILE A 113 10.85 11.94 -2.87
N ALA A 114 10.15 11.72 -3.98
CA ALA A 114 8.97 10.86 -4.00
C ALA A 114 9.31 9.35 -3.85
N ILE A 115 10.47 8.91 -4.36
CA ILE A 115 10.87 7.50 -4.29
C ILE A 115 11.84 7.25 -3.13
N TRP A 116 12.83 8.12 -2.97
CA TRP A 116 13.97 7.90 -2.07
C TRP A 116 13.75 8.61 -0.73
N ASN A 117 12.96 7.99 0.14
CA ASN A 117 12.63 8.55 1.44
C ASN A 117 12.30 7.45 2.46
N PRO A 118 12.33 7.76 3.77
CA PRO A 118 12.07 6.78 4.84
C PRO A 118 10.68 6.15 4.77
N TYR A 119 9.63 6.89 4.37
CA TYR A 119 8.28 6.34 4.24
C TYR A 119 8.25 5.13 3.30
N VAL A 120 8.90 5.25 2.13
CA VAL A 120 9.00 4.15 1.17
C VAL A 120 9.76 2.98 1.78
N ALA A 121 10.92 3.22 2.40
CA ALA A 121 11.73 2.16 3.02
C ALA A 121 10.97 1.40 4.11
N GLU A 122 10.31 2.11 5.01
CA GLU A 122 9.58 1.56 6.14
C GLU A 122 8.33 0.80 5.68
N ARG A 123 7.57 1.36 4.71
CA ARG A 123 6.39 0.69 4.16
C ARG A 123 6.74 -0.53 3.31
N LEU A 124 7.90 -0.53 2.64
CA LEU A 124 8.45 -1.72 1.98
C LEU A 124 8.75 -2.82 3.00
N LEU A 125 9.48 -2.48 4.07
CA LEU A 125 9.84 -3.43 5.13
C LEU A 125 8.63 -3.95 5.90
N GLN A 126 7.56 -3.14 6.07
CA GLN A 126 6.31 -3.58 6.67
C GLN A 126 5.47 -4.44 5.70
N GLY A 127 5.80 -4.45 4.41
CA GLY A 127 5.04 -5.22 3.43
C GLY A 127 3.79 -4.50 2.90
N HIS A 128 3.69 -3.19 3.05
CA HIS A 128 2.53 -2.41 2.63
C HIS A 128 2.57 -2.05 1.13
N TRP A 129 2.77 -3.05 0.26
CA TRP A 129 2.93 -2.86 -1.18
C TRP A 129 1.75 -2.14 -1.84
N SER A 130 0.51 -2.47 -1.47
CA SER A 130 -0.69 -1.87 -2.05
C SER A 130 -0.90 -0.43 -1.59
N LEU A 131 -0.51 -0.09 -0.36
CA LEU A 131 -0.46 1.29 0.12
C LEU A 131 0.56 2.11 -0.68
N LEU A 132 1.72 1.53 -1.03
CA LEU A 132 2.72 2.18 -1.88
C LEU A 132 2.23 2.36 -3.33
N VAL A 133 1.40 1.48 -3.86
CA VAL A 133 0.69 1.72 -5.13
C VAL A 133 -0.21 2.95 -5.02
N GLY A 134 -1.02 3.04 -3.94
CA GLY A 134 -1.85 4.21 -3.65
C GLY A 134 -1.05 5.50 -3.47
N TYR A 135 0.07 5.43 -2.76
CA TYR A 135 1.04 6.52 -2.61
C TYR A 135 1.54 7.01 -3.97
N GLY A 136 1.85 6.09 -4.89
CA GLY A 136 2.27 6.41 -6.25
C GLY A 136 1.22 7.17 -7.07
N CYS A 137 -0.06 7.04 -6.72
CA CYS A 137 -1.15 7.75 -7.38
C CYS A 137 -1.32 9.21 -6.91
N LEU A 138 -0.83 9.58 -5.72
CA LEU A 138 -1.09 10.89 -5.09
C LEU A 138 -0.66 12.08 -5.98
N PRO A 139 0.53 12.10 -6.60
CA PRO A 139 0.91 13.20 -7.49
C PRO A 139 0.01 13.29 -8.74
N TRP A 140 -0.44 12.14 -9.27
CA TRP A 140 -1.32 12.08 -10.44
C TRP A 140 -2.72 12.60 -10.12
N ILE A 141 -3.24 12.31 -8.93
CA ILE A 141 -4.51 12.85 -8.42
C ILE A 141 -4.43 14.37 -8.34
N ALA A 142 -3.41 14.91 -7.64
CA ALA A 142 -3.19 16.35 -7.54
C ALA A 142 -3.08 17.01 -8.94
N LEU A 143 -2.26 16.44 -9.82
CA LEU A 143 -2.06 16.93 -11.19
C LEU A 143 -3.37 16.92 -12.00
N THR A 144 -4.16 15.86 -11.88
CA THR A 144 -5.41 15.73 -12.62
C THR A 144 -6.44 16.74 -12.12
N VAL A 145 -6.59 16.90 -10.80
CA VAL A 145 -7.49 17.91 -10.21
C VAL A 145 -7.10 19.33 -10.64
N ILE A 146 -5.80 19.66 -10.64
CA ILE A 146 -5.32 20.96 -11.11
C ILE A 146 -5.71 21.19 -12.58
N ARG A 147 -5.62 20.17 -13.43
CA ARG A 147 -5.99 20.26 -14.85
C ARG A 147 -7.50 20.35 -15.09
N LEU A 148 -8.32 19.82 -14.17
CA LEU A 148 -9.78 19.93 -14.27
C LEU A 148 -10.29 21.37 -14.17
N ARG A 149 -9.51 22.31 -13.61
CA ARG A 149 -9.89 23.73 -13.52
C ARG A 149 -10.19 24.37 -14.89
N THR A 150 -9.53 23.88 -15.93
CA THR A 150 -9.69 24.40 -17.31
C THR A 150 -10.44 23.44 -18.21
N ALA A 151 -10.85 22.27 -17.72
CA ALA A 151 -11.52 21.26 -18.52
C ALA A 151 -13.04 21.41 -18.45
N THR A 152 -13.70 21.38 -19.62
CA THR A 152 -15.15 21.53 -19.74
C THR A 152 -15.90 20.22 -20.00
N ASN A 153 -15.20 19.19 -20.50
CA ASN A 153 -15.83 17.93 -20.90
C ASN A 153 -15.80 16.87 -19.79
N LEU A 154 -16.78 15.96 -19.80
CA LEU A 154 -16.90 14.86 -18.84
C LEU A 154 -15.73 13.87 -18.92
N GLY A 155 -15.18 13.62 -20.10
CA GLY A 155 -14.04 12.72 -20.29
C GLY A 155 -12.76 13.18 -19.57
N ALA A 156 -12.68 14.44 -19.12
CA ALA A 156 -11.58 14.93 -18.32
C ALA A 156 -11.53 14.33 -16.89
N TRP A 157 -12.66 13.81 -16.39
CA TRP A 157 -12.78 13.18 -15.07
C TRP A 157 -12.29 11.72 -15.05
N CYS A 158 -12.29 11.05 -16.20
CA CYS A 158 -11.89 9.65 -16.28
C CYS A 158 -10.48 9.38 -15.73
N PRO A 159 -9.44 10.20 -16.02
CA PRO A 159 -8.13 9.99 -15.39
C PRO A 159 -8.15 10.15 -13.87
N LEU A 160 -8.98 11.06 -13.33
CA LEU A 160 -9.13 11.19 -11.89
C LEU A 160 -9.78 9.95 -11.28
N ALA A 161 -10.84 9.44 -11.92
CA ALA A 161 -11.51 8.21 -11.50
C ALA A 161 -10.54 7.02 -11.48
N PHE A 162 -9.70 6.89 -12.51
CA PHE A 162 -8.66 5.86 -12.58
C PHE A 162 -7.69 5.95 -11.40
N TRP A 163 -7.07 7.12 -11.18
CA TRP A 163 -6.06 7.27 -10.13
C TRP A 163 -6.62 7.09 -8.73
N ILE A 164 -7.85 7.59 -8.47
CA ILE A 164 -8.54 7.37 -7.19
C ILE A 164 -8.89 5.89 -7.02
N ALA A 165 -9.37 5.20 -8.07
CA ALA A 165 -9.69 3.78 -7.99
C ALA A 165 -8.45 2.91 -7.77
N VAL A 166 -7.31 3.22 -8.42
CA VAL A 166 -6.03 2.53 -8.17
C VAL A 166 -5.54 2.78 -6.74
N ALA A 167 -5.59 4.02 -6.25
CA ALA A 167 -5.28 4.32 -4.86
C ALA A 167 -6.22 3.58 -3.89
N GLY A 168 -7.46 3.36 -4.32
CA GLY A 168 -8.52 2.64 -3.62
C GLY A 168 -8.33 1.12 -3.48
N LEU A 169 -7.20 0.55 -3.89
CA LEU A 169 -6.84 -0.84 -3.56
C LEU A 169 -6.86 -1.09 -2.04
N THR A 170 -6.70 -0.05 -1.23
CA THR A 170 -6.83 -0.12 0.22
C THR A 170 -7.73 0.99 0.75
N PRO A 171 -8.45 0.80 1.86
CA PRO A 171 -9.23 1.86 2.51
C PRO A 171 -8.38 3.11 2.80
N THR A 172 -7.16 2.92 3.32
CA THR A 172 -6.22 4.03 3.58
C THR A 172 -5.86 4.78 2.30
N GLY A 173 -5.56 4.06 1.22
CA GLY A 173 -5.23 4.68 -0.07
C GLY A 173 -6.36 5.54 -0.63
N THR A 174 -7.63 5.12 -0.47
CA THR A 174 -8.80 5.93 -0.85
C THR A 174 -8.86 7.24 -0.05
N VAL A 175 -8.63 7.17 1.27
CA VAL A 175 -8.67 8.37 2.12
C VAL A 175 -7.52 9.31 1.80
N LEU A 176 -6.31 8.80 1.57
CA LEU A 176 -5.17 9.62 1.12
C LEU A 176 -5.48 10.32 -0.22
N ALA A 177 -6.07 9.59 -1.18
CA ALA A 177 -6.49 10.11 -2.48
C ALA A 177 -7.53 11.23 -2.35
N LEU A 178 -8.54 11.03 -1.49
CA LEU A 178 -9.57 12.03 -1.18
C LEU A 178 -8.93 13.32 -0.62
N ILE A 179 -8.08 13.21 0.39
CA ILE A 179 -7.46 14.36 1.06
C ILE A 179 -6.57 15.14 0.06
N VAL A 180 -5.70 14.46 -0.69
CA VAL A 180 -4.85 15.12 -1.71
C VAL A 180 -5.71 15.76 -2.81
N GLY A 181 -6.76 15.07 -3.26
CA GLY A 181 -7.68 15.61 -4.27
C GLY A 181 -8.39 16.89 -3.78
N LEU A 182 -8.90 16.88 -2.56
CA LEU A 182 -9.55 18.06 -1.94
C LEU A 182 -8.57 19.22 -1.73
N ALA A 183 -7.34 18.94 -1.30
CA ALA A 183 -6.29 19.95 -1.12
C ALA A 183 -5.84 20.59 -2.45
N ALA A 184 -5.89 19.84 -3.54
CA ALA A 184 -5.59 20.34 -4.88
C ALA A 184 -6.78 21.09 -5.51
N ALA A 185 -8.02 20.85 -5.05
CA ALA A 185 -9.24 21.45 -5.61
C ALA A 185 -9.47 22.87 -5.07
N THR A 186 -9.64 23.84 -5.96
CA THR A 186 -9.91 25.24 -5.59
C THR A 186 -11.36 25.67 -5.75
N ASP A 187 -12.12 24.95 -6.59
CA ASP A 187 -13.52 25.25 -6.91
C ASP A 187 -14.47 24.15 -6.39
N ARG A 188 -15.75 24.52 -6.21
CA ARG A 188 -16.80 23.62 -5.68
C ARG A 188 -17.01 22.38 -6.55
N ARG A 189 -16.96 22.55 -7.88
CA ARG A 189 -17.19 21.45 -8.84
C ARG A 189 -16.12 20.38 -8.68
N SER A 190 -14.85 20.79 -8.60
CA SER A 190 -13.73 19.86 -8.39
C SER A 190 -13.81 19.15 -7.04
N ARG A 191 -14.19 19.86 -5.96
CA ARG A 191 -14.35 19.25 -4.63
C ARG A 191 -15.47 18.21 -4.60
N VAL A 192 -16.63 18.53 -5.15
CA VAL A 192 -17.76 17.60 -5.24
C VAL A 192 -17.41 16.39 -6.09
N GLY A 193 -16.75 16.59 -7.24
CA GLY A 193 -16.34 15.47 -8.09
C GLY A 193 -15.29 14.56 -7.43
N VAL A 194 -14.30 15.12 -6.74
CA VAL A 194 -13.31 14.34 -5.96
C VAL A 194 -14.03 13.52 -4.89
N LEU A 195 -14.94 14.12 -4.13
CA LEU A 195 -15.70 13.43 -3.09
C LEU A 195 -16.54 12.29 -3.69
N ALA A 196 -17.32 12.56 -4.73
CA ALA A 196 -18.18 11.57 -5.37
C ALA A 196 -17.39 10.38 -5.92
N ILE A 197 -16.29 10.64 -6.64
CA ILE A 197 -15.45 9.58 -7.19
C ILE A 197 -14.78 8.78 -6.06
N SER A 198 -14.33 9.45 -4.98
CA SER A 198 -13.73 8.75 -3.83
C SER A 198 -14.74 7.86 -3.09
N VAL A 199 -15.98 8.31 -2.94
CA VAL A 199 -17.07 7.48 -2.37
C VAL A 199 -17.34 6.26 -3.26
N LEU A 200 -17.44 6.45 -4.59
CA LEU A 200 -17.62 5.33 -5.52
C LEU A 200 -16.44 4.35 -5.48
N ALA A 201 -15.21 4.84 -5.40
CA ALA A 201 -14.03 4.00 -5.27
C ALA A 201 -13.95 3.28 -3.92
N ALA A 202 -14.55 3.83 -2.88
CA ALA A 202 -14.63 3.25 -1.53
C ALA A 202 -15.75 2.21 -1.38
N MET A 203 -16.69 2.14 -2.32
CA MET A 203 -17.88 1.26 -2.22
C MET A 203 -17.55 -0.18 -1.80
N PRO A 204 -16.50 -0.86 -2.32
CA PRO A 204 -16.22 -2.24 -1.93
C PRO A 204 -16.08 -2.42 -0.42
N TRP A 205 -15.22 -1.63 0.21
CA TRP A 205 -14.98 -1.75 1.65
C TRP A 205 -16.06 -1.05 2.50
N LEU A 206 -16.71 0.02 2.02
CA LEU A 206 -17.82 0.66 2.72
C LEU A 206 -19.03 -0.28 2.82
N VAL A 207 -19.41 -0.92 1.71
CA VAL A 207 -20.53 -1.88 1.69
C VAL A 207 -20.18 -3.11 2.51
N ALA A 208 -18.96 -3.64 2.40
CA ALA A 208 -18.51 -4.76 3.21
C ALA A 208 -18.54 -4.44 4.71
N SER A 209 -18.07 -3.24 5.12
CA SER A 209 -18.12 -2.78 6.52
C SER A 209 -19.54 -2.57 7.02
N GLY A 210 -20.40 -1.94 6.21
CA GLY A 210 -21.80 -1.66 6.59
C GLY A 210 -22.67 -2.90 6.70
N LEU A 211 -22.34 -3.97 5.96
CA LEU A 211 -23.01 -5.27 6.01
C LEU A 211 -22.30 -6.26 6.94
N GLY A 212 -21.15 -5.89 7.53
CA GLY A 212 -20.37 -6.71 8.44
C GLY A 212 -21.16 -7.14 9.68
N ALA A 213 -20.89 -8.35 10.19
CA ALA A 213 -21.56 -8.88 11.38
C ALA A 213 -21.18 -8.13 12.67
N ALA A 214 -20.02 -7.51 12.68
CA ALA A 214 -19.59 -6.59 13.75
C ALA A 214 -18.67 -5.54 13.12
N VAL A 215 -18.86 -4.26 13.48
CA VAL A 215 -17.80 -3.27 13.43
C VAL A 215 -17.05 -3.43 14.74
N PRO A 216 -15.87 -4.06 14.77
CA PRO A 216 -15.18 -4.29 16.01
C PRO A 216 -14.87 -2.96 16.68
N ALA A 217 -15.21 -2.83 17.95
CA ALA A 217 -14.63 -1.78 18.77
C ALA A 217 -13.11 -1.96 18.72
N GLY A 218 -12.38 -0.93 18.34
CA GLY A 218 -10.93 -1.01 18.22
C GLY A 218 -10.31 -1.34 19.59
N ASP A 219 -9.30 -2.22 19.59
CA ASP A 219 -8.57 -2.54 20.81
C ASP A 219 -7.70 -1.35 21.26
N ALA A 220 -7.88 -0.90 22.50
CA ALA A 220 -7.10 0.17 23.12
C ALA A 220 -5.59 -0.14 23.14
N ALA A 221 -5.19 -1.40 23.34
CA ALA A 221 -3.79 -1.84 23.29
C ALA A 221 -3.17 -1.57 21.91
N GLY A 222 -3.95 -1.69 20.84
CA GLY A 222 -3.50 -1.38 19.50
C GLY A 222 -3.16 0.10 19.27
N VAL A 223 -3.75 1.04 20.02
CA VAL A 223 -3.43 2.48 19.87
C VAL A 223 -1.99 2.75 20.29
N HIS A 224 -1.57 2.22 21.42
CA HIS A 224 -0.19 2.36 21.91
C HIS A 224 0.82 1.61 21.02
N ALA A 225 0.48 0.38 20.62
CA ALA A 225 1.36 -0.46 19.82
C ALA A 225 1.63 0.09 18.40
N PHE A 226 0.69 0.85 17.81
CA PHE A 226 0.81 1.40 16.46
C PHE A 226 1.03 2.92 16.41
N ALA A 227 1.34 3.55 17.54
CA ALA A 227 1.65 4.97 17.61
C ALA A 227 2.94 5.30 16.84
N ALA A 228 3.02 6.50 16.26
CA ALA A 228 4.23 6.97 15.60
C ALA A 228 5.40 7.03 16.59
N ARG A 229 6.56 6.52 16.18
CA ARG A 229 7.74 6.36 17.03
C ARG A 229 8.79 7.43 16.76
N ALA A 230 9.51 7.81 17.80
CA ALA A 230 10.70 8.65 17.67
C ALA A 230 11.88 7.82 17.14
N GLU A 231 12.60 8.37 16.18
CA GLU A 231 13.90 7.86 15.73
C GLU A 231 15.05 8.58 16.44
N PRO A 232 16.26 7.99 16.48
CA PRO A 232 17.38 8.56 17.23
C PRO A 232 17.68 10.03 16.88
N GLY A 233 17.66 10.88 17.88
CA GLY A 233 17.95 12.30 17.77
C GLY A 233 16.86 13.19 17.17
N LEU A 234 15.76 12.63 16.66
CA LEU A 234 14.73 13.39 15.92
C LEU A 234 13.48 13.69 16.76
N GLY A 235 13.20 12.89 17.78
CA GLY A 235 11.88 12.89 18.41
C GLY A 235 10.78 12.47 17.42
N THR A 236 9.53 12.34 17.87
CA THR A 236 8.41 11.91 17.01
C THR A 236 8.13 12.92 15.90
N LEU A 237 8.13 14.22 16.21
CA LEU A 237 7.87 15.29 15.24
C LEU A 237 8.92 15.32 14.12
N GLY A 238 10.21 15.27 14.46
CA GLY A 238 11.29 15.26 13.47
C GLY A 238 11.31 13.99 12.63
N SER A 239 10.98 12.84 13.22
CA SER A 239 10.85 11.58 12.49
C SER A 239 9.75 11.66 11.44
N LEU A 240 8.55 12.12 11.80
CA LEU A 240 7.42 12.31 10.89
C LEU A 240 7.70 13.38 9.83
N ALA A 241 8.33 14.51 10.22
CA ALA A 241 8.71 15.57 9.28
C ALA A 241 9.71 15.08 8.22
N SER A 242 10.60 14.14 8.57
CA SER A 242 11.49 13.48 7.61
C SER A 242 10.89 12.26 6.91
N LEU A 243 9.57 12.06 7.01
CA LEU A 243 8.80 10.96 6.42
C LEU A 243 9.09 9.58 7.03
N GLY A 244 9.70 9.51 8.22
CA GLY A 244 9.94 8.29 9.00
C GLY A 244 8.96 8.15 10.17
N GLY A 245 9.38 7.42 11.20
CA GLY A 245 8.63 7.27 12.46
C GLY A 245 7.67 6.08 12.49
N MET A 246 7.99 5.01 11.76
CA MET A 246 7.25 3.74 11.77
C MET A 246 7.16 3.18 13.18
N TRP A 247 5.96 2.77 13.59
CA TRP A 247 5.70 2.14 14.90
C TRP A 247 6.52 0.85 15.10
N ASN A 248 6.68 0.05 14.06
CA ASN A 248 7.42 -1.20 14.09
C ASN A 248 8.92 -0.95 13.96
N ALA A 249 9.65 -0.97 15.08
CA ALA A 249 11.09 -0.75 15.10
C ALA A 249 11.88 -1.72 14.20
N SER A 250 11.38 -2.95 13.99
CA SER A 250 12.02 -3.94 13.13
C SER A 250 11.76 -3.69 11.62
N ALA A 251 10.80 -2.82 11.28
CA ALA A 251 10.49 -2.42 9.90
C ALA A 251 11.16 -1.10 9.49
N VAL A 252 12.23 -0.71 10.15
CA VAL A 252 12.99 0.51 9.90
C VAL A 252 14.34 0.16 9.25
N PRO A 253 14.81 0.88 8.22
CA PRO A 253 16.13 0.67 7.63
C PRO A 253 17.24 0.99 8.65
N ALA A 254 18.40 0.34 8.52
CA ALA A 254 19.49 0.44 9.48
C ALA A 254 20.02 1.88 9.65
N SER A 255 20.06 2.65 8.56
CA SER A 255 20.45 4.09 8.58
C SER A 255 19.55 4.95 9.46
N ARG A 256 18.32 4.50 9.74
CA ARG A 256 17.32 5.20 10.56
C ARG A 256 17.30 4.73 12.02
N THR A 257 18.09 3.72 12.39
CA THR A 257 18.18 3.20 13.75
C THR A 257 19.32 3.81 14.56
N THR A 258 20.08 4.74 13.97
CA THR A 258 21.21 5.43 14.58
C THR A 258 21.08 6.95 14.41
N LEU A 259 21.98 7.74 15.01
CA LEU A 259 22.05 9.18 14.82
C LEU A 259 22.28 9.59 13.35
N PHE A 260 22.64 8.66 12.47
CA PHE A 260 22.72 8.92 11.03
C PHE A 260 21.38 9.34 10.42
N ALA A 261 20.26 8.98 11.07
CA ALA A 261 18.93 9.47 10.72
C ALA A 261 18.83 11.01 10.65
N LEU A 262 19.60 11.72 11.52
CA LEU A 262 19.67 13.18 11.50
C LEU A 262 20.19 13.73 10.17
N VAL A 263 21.18 13.06 9.57
CA VAL A 263 21.82 13.54 8.33
C VAL A 263 20.82 13.60 7.19
N PHE A 264 20.09 12.50 6.94
CA PHE A 264 19.03 12.50 5.94
C PHE A 264 17.94 13.53 6.25
N SER A 265 17.51 13.60 7.50
CA SER A 265 16.43 14.49 7.92
C SER A 265 16.78 15.95 7.71
N VAL A 266 18.01 16.36 8.06
CA VAL A 266 18.50 17.72 7.84
C VAL A 266 18.57 18.04 6.34
N VAL A 267 19.13 17.15 5.53
CA VAL A 267 19.21 17.32 4.07
C VAL A 267 17.82 17.49 3.47
N LEU A 268 16.90 16.58 3.75
CA LEU A 268 15.53 16.64 3.23
C LEU A 268 14.84 17.94 3.67
N LEU A 269 14.87 18.25 4.96
CA LEU A 269 14.14 19.40 5.51
C LEU A 269 14.71 20.73 5.03
N ILE A 270 16.01 20.85 4.81
CA ILE A 270 16.62 22.05 4.19
C ILE A 270 16.08 22.21 2.76
N VAL A 271 16.14 21.17 1.94
CA VAL A 271 15.65 21.22 0.56
C VAL A 271 14.17 21.58 0.52
N VAL A 272 13.35 20.93 1.36
CA VAL A 272 11.91 21.22 1.44
C VAL A 272 11.63 22.63 1.96
N ALA A 273 12.31 23.09 3.00
CA ALA A 273 12.09 24.43 3.58
C ALA A 273 12.43 25.54 2.59
N VAL A 274 13.57 25.44 1.89
CA VAL A 274 13.98 26.41 0.86
C VAL A 274 12.92 26.49 -0.23
N GLY A 275 12.47 25.35 -0.75
CA GLY A 275 11.47 25.34 -1.82
C GLY A 275 10.07 25.72 -1.34
N ALA A 276 9.68 25.34 -0.12
CA ALA A 276 8.41 25.74 0.47
C ALA A 276 8.33 27.29 0.63
N ALA A 277 9.43 27.96 1.00
CA ALA A 277 9.50 29.41 1.05
C ALA A 277 9.27 30.05 -0.34
N VAL A 278 9.81 29.45 -1.41
CA VAL A 278 9.55 29.90 -2.79
C VAL A 278 8.07 29.72 -3.16
N LEU A 279 7.49 28.55 -2.88
CA LEU A 279 6.08 28.26 -3.16
C LEU A 279 5.13 29.17 -2.37
N TRP A 280 5.44 29.43 -1.10
CA TRP A 280 4.65 30.29 -0.22
C TRP A 280 4.60 31.72 -0.75
N ARG A 281 5.77 32.30 -1.07
CA ARG A 281 5.85 33.65 -1.67
C ARG A 281 5.13 33.76 -2.99
N ALA A 282 5.20 32.71 -3.81
CA ALA A 282 4.50 32.64 -5.10
C ALA A 282 3.01 32.26 -4.96
N ARG A 283 2.53 31.99 -3.75
CA ARG A 283 1.15 31.50 -3.46
C ARG A 283 0.76 30.27 -4.27
N LYS A 284 1.72 29.39 -4.53
CA LYS A 284 1.50 28.13 -5.28
C LYS A 284 1.43 26.94 -4.35
N ALA A 285 0.62 25.95 -4.71
CA ALA A 285 0.48 24.67 -3.99
C ALA A 285 0.11 24.80 -2.49
N LEU A 286 -0.51 25.91 -2.06
CA LEU A 286 -0.79 26.20 -0.65
C LEU A 286 -1.64 25.10 0.02
N GLY A 287 -2.63 24.52 -0.69
CA GLY A 287 -3.43 23.42 -0.17
C GLY A 287 -2.58 22.16 0.09
N LEU A 288 -1.64 21.83 -0.82
CA LEU A 288 -0.73 20.71 -0.64
C LEU A 288 0.26 20.96 0.51
N LEU A 289 0.79 22.19 0.65
CA LEU A 289 1.64 22.57 1.79
C LEU A 289 0.87 22.48 3.11
N GLY A 290 -0.40 22.91 3.13
CA GLY A 290 -1.25 22.83 4.32
C GLY A 290 -1.48 21.40 4.78
N ILE A 291 -1.81 20.49 3.86
CA ILE A 291 -1.96 19.06 4.24
C ILE A 291 -0.63 18.42 4.63
N ALA A 292 0.51 18.84 4.06
CA ALA A 292 1.82 18.34 4.47
C ALA A 292 2.13 18.71 5.92
N VAL A 293 1.86 19.95 6.32
CA VAL A 293 2.01 20.41 7.72
C VAL A 293 1.07 19.62 8.63
N ALA A 294 -0.21 19.48 8.26
CA ALA A 294 -1.19 18.72 9.03
C ALA A 294 -0.79 17.23 9.17
N ALA A 295 -0.28 16.63 8.10
CA ALA A 295 0.16 15.22 8.06
C ALA A 295 1.36 14.93 8.96
N VAL A 296 2.13 15.94 9.31
CA VAL A 296 3.26 15.84 10.26
C VAL A 296 2.80 16.17 11.68
N ILE A 297 2.09 17.29 11.87
CA ILE A 297 1.73 17.79 13.20
C ILE A 297 0.66 16.90 13.85
N ILE A 298 -0.40 16.53 13.12
CA ILE A 298 -1.51 15.78 13.72
C ILE A 298 -1.04 14.42 14.26
N PRO A 299 -0.35 13.56 13.49
CA PRO A 299 0.14 12.29 14.03
C PRO A 299 1.16 12.47 15.16
N ALA A 300 1.99 13.52 15.13
CA ALA A 300 2.93 13.83 16.23
C ALA A 300 2.18 14.16 17.53
N LEU A 301 1.12 14.95 17.46
CA LEU A 301 0.25 15.25 18.60
C LEU A 301 -0.51 14.02 19.09
N LEU A 302 -1.02 13.19 18.17
CA LEU A 302 -1.74 11.95 18.52
C LEU A 302 -0.81 10.88 19.14
N ALA A 303 0.51 10.99 18.96
CA ALA A 303 1.50 10.13 19.61
C ALA A 303 1.91 10.60 21.02
N THR A 304 1.40 11.74 21.51
CA THR A 304 1.60 12.19 22.89
C THR A 304 0.63 11.50 23.85
N GLY A 305 0.89 11.53 25.16
CA GLY A 305 -0.02 10.95 26.16
C GLY A 305 -1.49 11.37 25.99
N PRO A 306 -1.81 12.70 25.98
CA PRO A 306 -3.17 13.16 25.72
C PRO A 306 -3.70 12.73 24.34
N GLY A 307 -2.85 12.70 23.32
CA GLY A 307 -3.20 12.25 21.98
C GLY A 307 -3.57 10.77 21.93
N LEU A 308 -2.83 9.91 22.62
CA LEU A 308 -3.13 8.49 22.73
C LEU A 308 -4.47 8.25 23.44
N THR A 309 -4.76 9.00 24.52
CA THR A 309 -6.05 8.96 25.21
C THR A 309 -7.20 9.35 24.28
N LEU A 310 -7.04 10.45 23.54
CA LEU A 310 -8.03 10.88 22.54
C LEU A 310 -8.22 9.84 21.44
N THR A 311 -7.14 9.28 20.91
CA THR A 311 -7.18 8.27 19.85
C THR A 311 -7.87 7.00 20.36
N THR A 312 -7.57 6.58 21.59
CA THR A 312 -8.24 5.44 22.23
C THR A 312 -9.73 5.67 22.31
N TRP A 313 -10.16 6.81 22.83
CA TRP A 313 -11.59 7.18 22.91
C TRP A 313 -12.25 7.17 21.52
N LEU A 314 -11.62 7.82 20.52
CA LEU A 314 -12.15 7.84 19.15
C LEU A 314 -12.31 6.44 18.54
N ILE A 315 -11.37 5.55 18.75
CA ILE A 315 -11.37 4.20 18.15
C ILE A 315 -12.37 3.28 18.86
N THR A 316 -12.55 3.44 20.18
CA THR A 316 -13.48 2.62 20.95
C THR A 316 -14.93 3.07 20.77
N GLU A 317 -15.18 4.39 20.71
CA GLU A 317 -16.55 4.94 20.68
C GLU A 317 -17.08 5.15 19.26
N VAL A 318 -16.20 5.36 18.26
CA VAL A 318 -16.64 5.68 16.90
C VAL A 318 -16.25 4.55 15.94
N PRO A 319 -17.22 3.76 15.47
CA PRO A 319 -17.00 2.68 14.52
C PRO A 319 -16.31 3.16 13.24
N GLY A 320 -15.31 2.39 12.76
CA GLY A 320 -14.56 2.70 11.55
C GLY A 320 -13.33 3.61 11.75
N LEU A 321 -13.17 4.28 12.90
CA LEU A 321 -11.98 5.10 13.17
C LEU A 321 -10.73 4.29 13.52
N GLY A 322 -10.78 2.96 13.58
CA GLY A 322 -9.61 2.09 13.68
C GLY A 322 -8.52 2.36 12.62
N ILE A 323 -8.89 3.00 11.50
CA ILE A 323 -7.95 3.47 10.48
C ILE A 323 -6.97 4.53 11.01
N LEU A 324 -7.27 5.23 12.09
CA LEU A 324 -6.40 6.26 12.67
C LEU A 324 -5.25 5.68 13.52
N ARG A 325 -5.33 4.40 13.91
CA ARG A 325 -4.40 3.73 14.80
C ARG A 325 -2.92 3.85 14.37
N ASP A 326 -2.63 3.62 13.07
CA ASP A 326 -1.28 3.80 12.52
C ASP A 326 -1.08 5.26 12.08
N GLY A 327 -0.48 6.08 12.95
CA GLY A 327 -0.28 7.51 12.71
C GLY A 327 0.71 7.81 11.58
N GLN A 328 1.80 7.04 11.46
CA GLN A 328 2.85 7.29 10.47
C GLN A 328 2.37 7.17 9.02
N LYS A 329 1.35 6.36 8.72
CA LYS A 329 0.88 6.22 7.33
C LYS A 329 0.37 7.53 6.72
N TRP A 330 -0.06 8.48 7.54
CA TRP A 330 -0.60 9.76 7.08
C TRP A 330 0.45 10.72 6.54
N VAL A 331 1.76 10.53 6.87
CA VAL A 331 2.82 11.38 6.30
C VAL A 331 3.00 11.19 4.79
N ALA A 332 2.40 10.16 4.19
CA ALA A 332 2.23 10.05 2.74
C ALA A 332 1.63 11.31 2.09
N LEU A 333 0.73 12.01 2.81
CA LEU A 333 0.10 13.25 2.36
C LEU A 333 1.11 14.40 2.19
N ALA A 334 2.26 14.34 2.84
CA ALA A 334 3.30 15.35 2.69
C ALA A 334 4.09 15.19 1.38
N MET A 335 4.17 13.98 0.81
CA MET A 335 5.02 13.70 -0.34
C MET A 335 4.75 14.61 -1.55
N PRO A 336 3.51 14.85 -2.02
CA PRO A 336 3.28 15.71 -3.18
C PRO A 336 3.80 17.15 -2.97
N ALA A 337 3.62 17.70 -1.76
CA ALA A 337 4.13 19.02 -1.42
C ALA A 337 5.65 19.05 -1.33
N TYR A 338 6.26 18.06 -0.68
CA TYR A 338 7.71 17.93 -0.54
C TYR A 338 8.41 17.81 -1.89
N ALA A 339 7.85 17.00 -2.79
CA ALA A 339 8.37 16.84 -4.14
C ALA A 339 8.33 18.16 -4.93
N VAL A 340 7.21 18.89 -4.88
CA VAL A 340 7.08 20.20 -5.54
C VAL A 340 7.99 21.24 -4.87
N ALA A 341 8.13 21.21 -3.55
CA ALA A 341 9.06 22.07 -2.83
C ALA A 341 10.52 21.76 -3.22
N GLY A 342 10.90 20.48 -3.30
CA GLY A 342 12.23 20.09 -3.78
C GLY A 342 12.54 20.64 -5.18
N ALA A 343 11.58 20.58 -6.10
CA ALA A 343 11.73 21.20 -7.41
C ALA A 343 11.89 22.74 -7.32
N ALA A 344 11.10 23.39 -6.45
CA ALA A 344 11.18 24.84 -6.26
C ALA A 344 12.50 25.29 -5.63
N ALA A 345 13.14 24.46 -4.79
CA ALA A 345 14.44 24.75 -4.19
C ALA A 345 15.53 24.98 -5.23
N VAL A 346 15.45 24.28 -6.39
CA VAL A 346 16.40 24.46 -7.50
C VAL A 346 16.36 25.89 -8.07
N ILE A 347 15.17 26.55 -8.02
CA ILE A 347 15.03 27.93 -8.49
C ILE A 347 15.71 28.91 -7.51
N ALA A 348 15.63 28.65 -6.21
CA ALA A 348 16.19 29.53 -5.19
C ALA A 348 17.70 29.71 -5.30
N VAL A 349 18.41 28.74 -5.89
CA VAL A 349 19.86 28.76 -6.06
C VAL A 349 20.31 29.15 -7.48
N ARG A 350 19.35 29.44 -8.38
CA ARG A 350 19.58 29.67 -9.82
C ARG A 350 20.62 30.79 -10.08
N GLU A 351 20.59 31.82 -9.30
CA GLU A 351 21.49 32.97 -9.47
C GLU A 351 22.91 32.71 -8.95
N ARG A 352 23.10 31.66 -8.12
CA ARG A 352 24.37 31.34 -7.45
C ARG A 352 25.08 30.12 -8.04
N SER A 353 24.37 29.25 -8.73
CA SER A 353 24.94 28.02 -9.33
C SER A 353 24.11 27.54 -10.50
N SER A 354 24.68 26.61 -11.31
CA SER A 354 23.91 25.89 -12.31
C SER A 354 22.79 25.09 -11.66
N GLN A 355 21.56 25.18 -12.17
CA GLN A 355 20.41 24.39 -11.71
C GLN A 355 20.68 22.89 -11.78
N TYR A 356 21.44 22.42 -12.78
CA TYR A 356 21.82 21.02 -12.94
C TYR A 356 22.75 20.56 -11.82
N LEU A 357 23.72 21.40 -11.45
CA LEU A 357 24.64 21.09 -10.34
C LEU A 357 23.87 21.04 -9.02
N ALA A 358 23.03 22.03 -8.75
CA ALA A 358 22.22 22.07 -7.53
C ALA A 358 21.29 20.87 -7.40
N ALA A 359 20.61 20.49 -8.50
CA ALA A 359 19.75 19.31 -8.54
C ALA A 359 20.54 18.01 -8.37
N GLY A 360 21.71 17.90 -9.04
CA GLY A 360 22.59 16.74 -8.90
C GLY A 360 23.08 16.56 -7.47
N LEU A 361 23.50 17.64 -6.81
CA LEU A 361 23.92 17.61 -5.40
C LEU A 361 22.76 17.25 -4.46
N ALA A 362 21.56 17.82 -4.67
CA ALA A 362 20.39 17.49 -3.87
C ALA A 362 19.97 16.02 -4.02
N CYS A 363 19.91 15.52 -5.25
CA CYS A 363 19.61 14.10 -5.51
C CYS A 363 20.67 13.17 -4.90
N ALA A 364 21.95 13.48 -5.10
CA ALA A 364 23.05 12.70 -4.54
C ALA A 364 23.00 12.71 -3.00
N ALA A 365 22.82 13.88 -2.38
CA ALA A 365 22.73 14.00 -0.93
C ALA A 365 21.57 13.17 -0.37
N LEU A 366 20.37 13.23 -0.96
CA LEU A 366 19.23 12.42 -0.55
C LEU A 366 19.50 10.92 -0.71
N ILE A 367 20.12 10.49 -1.81
CA ILE A 367 20.41 9.08 -2.07
C ILE A 367 21.47 8.55 -1.10
N PHE A 368 22.58 9.27 -0.93
CA PHE A 368 23.69 8.80 -0.09
C PHE A 368 23.43 8.88 1.42
N THR A 369 22.45 9.69 1.84
CA THR A 369 22.06 9.77 3.26
C THR A 369 20.95 8.78 3.65
N LEU A 370 20.41 7.99 2.70
CA LEU A 370 19.54 6.85 2.92
C LEU A 370 19.99 5.68 2.00
N PRO A 371 21.22 5.18 2.14
CA PRO A 371 21.82 4.24 1.20
C PRO A 371 21.16 2.88 1.20
N ASP A 372 20.64 2.46 2.33
CA ASP A 372 20.01 1.18 2.55
C ASP A 372 18.56 1.08 2.02
N LEU A 373 18.03 2.11 1.37
CA LEU A 373 16.82 1.95 0.56
C LEU A 373 17.10 1.16 -0.74
N ALA A 374 18.32 1.23 -1.26
CA ALA A 374 18.73 0.47 -2.42
C ALA A 374 18.62 -1.05 -2.18
N TRP A 375 18.46 -1.79 -3.28
CA TRP A 375 18.60 -3.24 -3.32
C TRP A 375 17.68 -3.99 -2.34
N GLY A 376 16.37 -3.70 -2.41
CA GLY A 376 15.38 -4.35 -1.55
C GLY A 376 15.54 -3.98 -0.07
N VAL A 377 15.75 -2.70 0.17
CA VAL A 377 16.02 -2.13 1.50
C VAL A 377 17.19 -2.87 2.18
N GLY A 378 18.38 -2.72 1.58
CA GLY A 378 19.61 -3.34 2.10
C GLY A 378 19.59 -4.87 2.04
N GLY A 379 18.92 -5.45 1.05
CA GLY A 379 18.81 -6.91 0.88
C GLY A 379 17.79 -7.60 1.78
N ARG A 380 17.02 -6.84 2.58
CA ARG A 380 16.00 -7.41 3.50
C ARG A 380 14.74 -7.87 2.78
N MET A 381 14.49 -7.39 1.55
CA MET A 381 13.40 -7.83 0.69
C MET A 381 13.94 -8.69 -0.45
N THR A 382 13.69 -9.97 -0.36
CA THR A 382 14.08 -10.95 -1.39
C THR A 382 12.88 -11.79 -1.81
N ALA A 383 12.94 -12.36 -3.01
CA ALA A 383 11.94 -13.32 -3.45
C ALA A 383 12.19 -14.68 -2.75
N VAL A 384 11.11 -15.31 -2.29
CA VAL A 384 11.12 -16.56 -1.54
C VAL A 384 10.43 -17.65 -2.35
N LYS A 385 10.87 -18.89 -2.24
CA LYS A 385 10.22 -20.06 -2.82
C LYS A 385 9.50 -20.84 -1.74
N TYR A 386 8.22 -21.14 -1.96
CA TYR A 386 7.47 -22.04 -1.08
C TYR A 386 7.96 -23.48 -1.24
N PRO A 387 8.03 -24.26 -0.16
CA PRO A 387 8.28 -25.71 -0.23
C PRO A 387 7.18 -26.42 -1.03
N SER A 388 7.51 -27.54 -1.66
CA SER A 388 6.59 -28.27 -2.56
C SER A 388 5.33 -28.76 -1.86
N GLY A 389 5.40 -29.15 -0.60
CA GLY A 389 4.27 -29.60 0.22
C GLY A 389 3.16 -28.56 0.36
N TRP A 390 3.51 -27.27 0.35
CA TRP A 390 2.51 -26.21 0.41
C TRP A 390 1.58 -26.20 -0.81
N ASN A 391 2.14 -26.45 -2.01
CA ASN A 391 1.33 -26.63 -3.24
C ASN A 391 0.42 -27.86 -3.14
N ALA A 392 0.93 -28.96 -2.61
CA ALA A 392 0.17 -30.20 -2.45
C ALA A 392 -1.00 -30.01 -1.47
N VAL A 393 -0.75 -29.41 -0.31
CA VAL A 393 -1.79 -29.10 0.68
C VAL A 393 -2.85 -28.15 0.10
N ALA A 394 -2.43 -27.07 -0.58
CA ALA A 394 -3.35 -26.15 -1.23
C ALA A 394 -4.19 -26.86 -2.30
N ALA A 395 -3.62 -27.78 -3.08
CA ALA A 395 -4.34 -28.57 -4.08
C ALA A 395 -5.40 -29.47 -3.44
N HIS A 396 -5.08 -30.17 -2.33
CA HIS A 396 -6.03 -30.99 -1.60
C HIS A 396 -7.23 -30.19 -1.08
N ILE A 397 -6.96 -29.04 -0.43
CA ILE A 397 -8.02 -28.16 0.10
C ILE A 397 -8.86 -27.59 -1.06
N ASN A 398 -8.23 -27.21 -2.18
CA ASN A 398 -8.92 -26.64 -3.33
C ASN A 398 -9.79 -27.66 -4.08
N ALA A 399 -9.51 -28.97 -3.97
CA ALA A 399 -10.34 -30.03 -4.51
C ALA A 399 -11.60 -30.28 -3.67
N ASP A 400 -11.52 -30.05 -2.35
CA ASP A 400 -12.62 -30.23 -1.40
C ASP A 400 -12.63 -29.04 -0.42
N PRO A 401 -13.15 -27.86 -0.85
CA PRO A 401 -13.00 -26.61 -0.10
C PRO A 401 -13.92 -26.56 1.12
N HIS A 402 -13.32 -26.72 2.29
CA HIS A 402 -13.94 -26.51 3.61
C HIS A 402 -13.07 -25.57 4.42
N PRO A 403 -13.65 -24.79 5.39
CA PRO A 403 -12.87 -23.88 6.22
C PRO A 403 -11.71 -24.56 6.94
N VAL A 404 -10.60 -23.86 7.02
CA VAL A 404 -9.30 -24.37 7.45
C VAL A 404 -8.86 -23.69 8.74
N ALA A 405 -8.52 -24.49 9.77
CA ALA A 405 -7.73 -24.03 10.90
C ALA A 405 -6.26 -24.30 10.64
N VAL A 406 -5.40 -23.34 10.95
CA VAL A 406 -3.95 -23.45 10.69
C VAL A 406 -3.16 -23.38 11.99
N LEU A 407 -2.24 -24.33 12.18
CA LEU A 407 -1.35 -24.43 13.32
C LEU A 407 0.10 -24.11 12.92
N PRO A 408 0.85 -23.43 13.77
CA PRO A 408 0.45 -22.80 15.03
C PRO A 408 -0.59 -21.68 14.81
N PRO A 409 -1.41 -21.31 15.82
CA PRO A 409 -2.55 -20.40 15.64
C PRO A 409 -2.16 -18.92 15.50
N GLU A 410 -0.89 -18.58 15.66
CA GLU A 410 -0.39 -17.20 15.59
C GLU A 410 -0.67 -16.60 14.20
N THR A 411 -1.15 -15.35 14.18
CA THR A 411 -1.43 -14.61 12.93
C THR A 411 -0.15 -14.31 12.14
N MET A 412 0.93 -13.98 12.86
CA MET A 412 2.26 -13.73 12.30
C MET A 412 3.16 -14.93 12.61
N ARG A 413 3.82 -15.46 11.58
CA ARG A 413 4.62 -16.69 11.67
C ARG A 413 6.03 -16.49 11.17
N GLN A 414 6.97 -17.29 11.68
CA GLN A 414 8.35 -17.34 11.21
C GLN A 414 8.57 -18.69 10.53
N TYR A 415 9.02 -18.67 9.28
CA TYR A 415 9.28 -19.86 8.52
C TYR A 415 10.79 -20.08 8.37
N PRO A 416 11.31 -21.32 8.60
CA PRO A 416 12.75 -21.62 8.46
C PRO A 416 13.24 -21.45 7.02
N TRP A 417 12.36 -21.64 6.04
CA TRP A 417 12.63 -21.43 4.61
C TRP A 417 12.29 -20.00 4.12
N GLY A 418 11.72 -19.15 4.99
CA GLY A 418 11.39 -17.78 4.71
C GLY A 418 12.53 -16.79 4.95
N PRO A 419 12.27 -15.48 4.89
CA PRO A 419 13.27 -14.49 5.30
C PRO A 419 13.54 -14.67 6.80
N SER A 420 14.76 -15.06 7.12
CA SER A 420 15.18 -15.41 8.47
C SER A 420 14.80 -14.31 9.48
N SER A 421 14.22 -14.70 10.61
CA SER A 421 13.81 -13.86 11.74
C SER A 421 12.71 -12.80 11.48
N ILE A 422 12.15 -12.70 10.28
CA ILE A 422 11.07 -11.74 10.00
C ILE A 422 9.73 -12.47 10.08
N PRO A 423 8.82 -12.09 11.01
CA PRO A 423 7.49 -12.67 11.05
C PRO A 423 6.66 -12.21 9.85
N VAL A 424 5.85 -13.11 9.30
CA VAL A 424 5.01 -12.89 8.11
C VAL A 424 3.58 -13.38 8.37
N LEU A 425 2.61 -12.79 7.70
CA LEU A 425 1.23 -13.30 7.71
C LEU A 425 1.17 -14.68 7.06
N ASP A 426 0.21 -15.50 7.51
CA ASP A 426 -0.06 -16.81 6.91
C ASP A 426 -0.43 -16.68 5.43
N PRO A 427 0.21 -17.44 4.51
CA PRO A 427 -0.13 -17.44 3.09
C PRO A 427 -1.46 -18.12 2.75
N PHE A 428 -1.94 -19.09 3.54
CA PHE A 428 -3.12 -19.90 3.21
C PHE A 428 -4.39 -19.09 2.95
N PRO A 429 -4.72 -18.01 3.68
CA PRO A 429 -5.90 -17.19 3.39
C PRO A 429 -5.97 -16.65 1.96
N ARG A 430 -4.81 -16.55 1.29
CA ARG A 430 -4.71 -16.08 -0.10
C ARG A 430 -4.42 -17.17 -1.11
N TRP A 431 -4.27 -18.44 -0.68
CA TRP A 431 -3.85 -19.53 -1.55
C TRP A 431 -4.91 -20.61 -1.79
N ILE A 432 -5.93 -20.66 -0.94
CA ILE A 432 -6.97 -21.68 -0.97
C ILE A 432 -8.34 -21.10 -1.30
N ARG A 433 -9.24 -21.98 -1.81
CA ARG A 433 -10.64 -21.62 -2.14
C ARG A 433 -11.55 -21.55 -0.91
N ALA A 434 -11.05 -21.94 0.24
CA ALA A 434 -11.75 -21.93 1.50
C ALA A 434 -11.30 -20.77 2.38
N ASP A 435 -12.17 -20.30 3.27
CA ASP A 435 -11.78 -19.33 4.28
C ASP A 435 -10.95 -19.99 5.39
N THR A 436 -9.97 -19.27 5.91
CA THR A 436 -9.25 -19.69 7.10
C THR A 436 -9.93 -19.16 8.35
N VAL A 437 -9.97 -20.00 9.38
CA VAL A 437 -10.55 -19.70 10.69
C VAL A 437 -9.40 -19.26 11.60
N SER A 438 -9.32 -17.96 11.91
CA SER A 438 -8.25 -17.36 12.71
C SER A 438 -8.80 -16.26 13.60
N SER A 439 -8.25 -16.09 14.79
CA SER A 439 -8.59 -14.98 15.70
C SER A 439 -8.12 -13.63 15.16
N GLY A 440 -7.02 -13.61 14.41
CA GLY A 440 -6.35 -12.39 13.99
C GLY A 440 -5.62 -11.66 15.12
N ASP A 441 -5.43 -12.32 16.27
CA ASP A 441 -4.70 -11.77 17.41
C ASP A 441 -3.24 -11.52 17.01
N LEU A 442 -2.69 -10.40 17.45
CA LEU A 442 -1.31 -9.98 17.16
C LEU A 442 -0.56 -9.73 18.47
N ARG A 443 0.72 -10.06 18.48
CA ARG A 443 1.64 -9.64 19.53
C ARG A 443 2.61 -8.62 18.96
N VAL A 444 2.56 -7.39 19.48
CA VAL A 444 3.36 -6.26 19.00
C VAL A 444 4.10 -5.65 20.19
N ASP A 445 5.43 -5.67 20.17
CA ASP A 445 6.30 -5.15 21.24
C ASP A 445 5.88 -5.61 22.65
N GLY A 446 5.51 -6.90 22.78
CA GLY A 446 5.07 -7.50 24.03
C GLY A 446 3.60 -7.24 24.42
N HIS A 447 2.88 -6.44 23.66
CA HIS A 447 1.45 -6.17 23.85
C HIS A 447 0.59 -7.12 23.01
N ASP A 448 -0.39 -7.76 23.62
CA ASP A 448 -1.36 -8.57 22.91
C ASP A 448 -2.48 -7.66 22.38
N VAL A 449 -2.60 -7.56 21.06
CA VAL A 449 -3.62 -6.80 20.34
C VAL A 449 -4.67 -7.77 19.83
N ARG A 450 -5.89 -7.63 20.34
CA ARG A 450 -7.00 -8.52 19.99
C ARG A 450 -7.45 -8.35 18.55
N GLY A 451 -7.59 -9.47 17.83
CA GLY A 451 -8.16 -9.51 16.48
C GLY A 451 -9.69 -9.58 16.47
N ASP A 452 -10.25 -9.54 15.27
CA ASP A 452 -11.71 -9.46 15.08
C ASP A 452 -12.40 -10.86 15.07
N GLY A 453 -11.61 -11.96 14.91
CA GLY A 453 -12.14 -13.32 14.70
C GLY A 453 -12.59 -13.99 15.99
N THR A 454 -13.86 -13.86 16.36
CA THR A 454 -14.44 -14.50 17.56
C THR A 454 -14.47 -16.02 17.43
N ARG A 455 -14.95 -16.53 16.29
CA ARG A 455 -14.97 -17.97 16.01
C ARG A 455 -13.55 -18.54 15.92
N GLY A 456 -12.64 -17.79 15.27
CA GLY A 456 -11.24 -18.17 15.19
C GLY A 456 -10.64 -18.41 16.57
N ARG A 457 -10.89 -17.52 17.51
CA ARG A 457 -10.43 -17.66 18.91
C ARG A 457 -11.02 -18.89 19.61
N GLN A 458 -12.33 -19.17 19.40
CA GLN A 458 -12.95 -20.38 19.96
C GLN A 458 -12.31 -21.65 19.37
N VAL A 459 -12.05 -21.71 18.06
CA VAL A 459 -11.38 -22.85 17.42
C VAL A 459 -9.95 -23.02 17.94
N GLU A 460 -9.21 -21.93 18.12
CA GLU A 460 -7.86 -21.96 18.69
C GLU A 460 -7.86 -22.47 20.14
N GLU A 461 -8.85 -22.08 20.95
CA GLU A 461 -9.03 -22.59 22.32
C GLU A 461 -9.37 -24.10 22.32
N LEU A 462 -10.27 -24.55 21.44
CA LEU A 462 -10.59 -25.98 21.28
C LEU A 462 -9.35 -26.78 20.88
N LEU A 463 -8.55 -26.31 19.93
CA LEU A 463 -7.31 -26.95 19.51
C LEU A 463 -6.29 -27.01 20.65
N ARG A 464 -6.17 -25.97 21.47
CA ARG A 464 -5.30 -25.98 22.66
C ARG A 464 -5.79 -26.96 23.74
N ALA A 465 -7.10 -27.06 23.94
CA ALA A 465 -7.70 -27.97 24.92
C ALA A 465 -7.63 -29.46 24.51
N GLY A 466 -7.29 -29.76 23.26
CA GLY A 466 -7.28 -31.13 22.76
C GLY A 466 -8.68 -31.66 22.46
N ALA A 467 -9.59 -30.77 22.01
CA ALA A 467 -10.99 -31.05 21.74
C ALA A 467 -11.21 -32.18 20.74
N ALA A 468 -12.37 -32.81 20.82
CA ALA A 468 -12.78 -33.86 19.89
C ALA A 468 -13.07 -33.31 18.48
N PRO A 469 -12.86 -34.07 17.39
CA PRO A 469 -13.10 -33.64 16.02
C PRO A 469 -14.49 -33.05 15.77
N ARG A 470 -15.53 -33.60 16.41
CA ARG A 470 -16.92 -33.12 16.30
C ARG A 470 -17.10 -31.67 16.77
N GLU A 471 -16.29 -31.22 17.71
CA GLU A 471 -16.36 -29.84 18.21
C GLU A 471 -15.78 -28.87 17.19
N LEU A 472 -14.71 -29.24 16.50
CA LEU A 472 -14.17 -28.48 15.38
C LEU A 472 -15.16 -28.44 14.21
N ALA A 473 -15.79 -29.57 13.87
CA ALA A 473 -16.81 -29.65 12.82
C ALA A 473 -18.03 -28.78 13.15
N ALA A 474 -18.46 -28.69 14.42
CA ALA A 474 -19.54 -27.82 14.87
C ALA A 474 -19.21 -26.34 14.64
N HIS A 475 -17.92 -25.95 14.68
CA HIS A 475 -17.44 -24.62 14.32
C HIS A 475 -17.11 -24.47 12.82
N GLY A 476 -17.53 -25.45 11.98
CA GLY A 476 -17.39 -25.43 10.53
C GLY A 476 -16.00 -25.75 10.01
N VAL A 477 -15.05 -26.16 10.84
CA VAL A 477 -13.69 -26.53 10.42
C VAL A 477 -13.72 -27.89 9.74
N GLY A 478 -13.31 -27.97 8.48
CA GLY A 478 -13.22 -29.22 7.71
C GLY A 478 -11.79 -29.70 7.51
N TRP A 479 -10.81 -28.82 7.66
CA TRP A 479 -9.40 -29.10 7.53
C TRP A 479 -8.59 -28.48 8.66
N VAL A 480 -7.54 -29.18 9.12
CA VAL A 480 -6.50 -28.62 9.98
C VAL A 480 -5.16 -28.75 9.26
N VAL A 481 -4.49 -27.63 9.06
CA VAL A 481 -3.12 -27.57 8.54
C VAL A 481 -2.15 -27.40 9.71
N ALA A 482 -1.15 -28.25 9.81
CA ALA A 482 -0.06 -28.10 10.77
C ALA A 482 1.24 -27.81 10.01
N GLN A 483 1.83 -26.65 10.28
CA GLN A 483 3.09 -26.22 9.68
C GLN A 483 4.24 -26.68 10.58
N ALA A 484 5.12 -27.54 10.04
CA ALA A 484 6.27 -28.05 10.78
C ALA A 484 7.32 -26.96 11.00
N ASP A 485 8.14 -27.13 12.04
CA ASP A 485 9.26 -26.26 12.42
C ASP A 485 8.94 -24.75 12.50
N THR A 486 7.65 -24.40 12.50
CA THR A 486 7.19 -23.05 12.75
C THR A 486 7.14 -22.83 14.26
N PRO A 487 7.89 -21.86 14.83
CA PRO A 487 7.82 -21.57 16.25
C PRO A 487 6.39 -21.26 16.68
N GLY A 488 5.93 -21.87 17.78
CA GLY A 488 4.59 -21.69 18.32
C GLY A 488 4.10 -22.90 19.13
N GLN A 489 2.81 -22.91 19.48
CA GLN A 489 2.22 -23.88 20.40
C GLN A 489 1.82 -25.21 19.73
N GLN A 490 2.69 -25.85 18.96
CA GLN A 490 2.38 -27.12 18.30
C GLN A 490 2.09 -28.26 19.30
N ALA A 491 2.79 -28.29 20.42
CA ALA A 491 2.66 -29.36 21.45
C ALA A 491 1.25 -29.46 22.05
N VAL A 492 0.52 -28.35 22.09
CA VAL A 492 -0.81 -28.26 22.72
C VAL A 492 -1.90 -28.91 21.88
N SER A 493 -1.73 -28.93 20.54
CA SER A 493 -2.72 -29.48 19.62
C SER A 493 -2.51 -30.96 19.26
N SER A 494 -1.49 -31.60 19.80
CA SER A 494 -1.15 -33.00 19.47
C SER A 494 -2.29 -34.00 19.79
N LYS A 495 -3.05 -33.77 20.87
CA LYS A 495 -4.19 -34.62 21.25
C LYS A 495 -5.32 -34.57 20.21
N THR A 496 -5.65 -33.40 19.67
CA THR A 496 -6.65 -33.26 18.61
C THR A 496 -6.15 -33.90 17.32
N LEU A 497 -4.89 -33.58 16.92
CA LEU A 497 -4.33 -34.10 15.67
C LEU A 497 -4.25 -35.65 15.65
N ALA A 498 -3.99 -36.29 16.81
CA ALA A 498 -3.97 -37.74 16.91
C ALA A 498 -5.33 -38.41 16.67
N GLN A 499 -6.43 -37.65 16.70
CA GLN A 499 -7.80 -38.13 16.44
C GLN A 499 -8.27 -37.86 15.00
N LEU A 500 -7.44 -37.21 14.17
CA LEU A 500 -7.79 -36.81 12.80
C LEU A 500 -7.08 -37.69 11.77
N ASP A 501 -7.75 -37.95 10.65
CA ASP A 501 -7.16 -38.65 9.52
C ASP A 501 -6.16 -37.76 8.79
N THR A 502 -4.94 -38.27 8.59
CA THR A 502 -3.91 -37.56 7.83
C THR A 502 -4.18 -37.68 6.33
N ALA A 503 -4.48 -36.56 5.66
CA ALA A 503 -4.68 -36.50 4.22
C ALA A 503 -3.36 -36.28 3.46
N TYR A 504 -2.43 -35.53 4.04
CA TYR A 504 -1.09 -35.30 3.49
C TYR A 504 -0.10 -35.01 4.63
N ARG A 505 1.15 -35.41 4.44
CA ARG A 505 2.26 -35.06 5.35
C ARG A 505 3.60 -35.13 4.63
N ASP A 506 4.44 -34.13 4.84
CA ASP A 506 5.86 -34.15 4.54
C ASP A 506 6.68 -33.53 5.68
N GLY A 507 7.95 -33.12 5.41
CA GLY A 507 8.82 -32.52 6.41
C GLY A 507 8.40 -31.10 6.84
N ASP A 508 7.68 -30.36 6.00
CA ASP A 508 7.36 -28.95 6.22
C ASP A 508 5.92 -28.72 6.68
N ILE A 509 4.98 -29.62 6.29
CA ILE A 509 3.55 -29.37 6.47
C ILE A 509 2.74 -30.68 6.53
N ALA A 510 1.67 -30.67 7.30
CA ALA A 510 0.70 -31.76 7.34
C ALA A 510 -0.73 -31.24 7.22
N LEU A 511 -1.59 -32.02 6.56
CA LEU A 511 -3.01 -31.74 6.38
C LEU A 511 -3.83 -32.88 7.00
N TYR A 512 -4.78 -32.50 7.83
CA TYR A 512 -5.67 -33.42 8.52
C TYR A 512 -7.13 -33.14 8.15
N ARG A 513 -7.90 -34.21 7.94
CA ARG A 513 -9.34 -34.13 7.70
C ARG A 513 -10.11 -34.12 9.02
N VAL A 514 -10.99 -33.15 9.18
CA VAL A 514 -11.99 -33.14 10.26
C VAL A 514 -13.24 -33.84 9.75
N PRO A 515 -13.71 -34.94 10.37
CA PRO A 515 -14.91 -35.67 9.92
C PRO A 515 -16.18 -34.81 10.12
N GLY A 516 -17.11 -34.85 9.13
CA GLY A 516 -18.39 -34.13 9.17
C GLY A 516 -19.43 -34.77 10.10
N PRO A 517 -20.65 -34.20 10.25
CA PRO A 517 -21.16 -33.05 9.50
C PRO A 517 -20.60 -31.71 9.93
N TRP A 518 -20.34 -30.83 8.96
CA TRP A 518 -19.86 -29.46 9.20
C TRP A 518 -21.01 -28.46 9.17
N ASN A 519 -21.03 -27.53 10.11
CA ASN A 519 -21.96 -26.40 10.05
C ASN A 519 -21.51 -25.44 8.92
N PRO A 520 -22.33 -25.19 7.88
CA PRO A 520 -21.96 -24.27 6.82
C PRO A 520 -21.83 -22.86 7.38
N ILE A 521 -20.71 -22.24 7.08
CA ILE A 521 -20.42 -20.88 7.52
C ILE A 521 -20.07 -20.07 6.27
N ALA A 522 -21.09 -19.66 5.58
CA ALA A 522 -20.98 -18.84 4.40
C ALA A 522 -21.77 -17.54 4.60
N ALA A 523 -21.27 -16.44 4.07
CA ALA A 523 -22.01 -15.18 4.08
C ALA A 523 -23.34 -15.34 3.32
N PRO A 524 -24.43 -14.68 3.76
CA PRO A 524 -25.71 -14.71 3.08
C PRO A 524 -25.58 -14.31 1.60
N PRO A 525 -26.29 -14.97 0.64
CA PRO A 525 -26.18 -14.67 -0.78
C PRO A 525 -26.41 -13.19 -1.14
N GLY A 526 -27.39 -12.55 -0.50
CA GLY A 526 -27.69 -11.13 -0.72
C GLY A 526 -26.53 -10.20 -0.31
N ARG A 527 -25.81 -10.55 0.77
CA ARG A 527 -24.63 -9.81 1.22
C ARG A 527 -23.47 -9.94 0.23
N ARG A 528 -23.20 -11.16 -0.25
CA ARG A 528 -22.21 -11.40 -1.31
C ARG A 528 -22.55 -10.61 -2.58
N ALA A 529 -23.81 -10.66 -3.03
CA ALA A 529 -24.26 -9.94 -4.22
C ALA A 529 -24.06 -8.42 -4.10
N ALA A 530 -24.40 -7.83 -2.97
CA ALA A 530 -24.21 -6.40 -2.72
C ALA A 530 -22.74 -5.98 -2.78
N VAL A 531 -21.85 -6.77 -2.16
CA VAL A 531 -20.41 -6.49 -2.17
C VAL A 531 -19.80 -6.73 -3.56
N ILE A 532 -20.23 -7.75 -4.29
CA ILE A 532 -19.80 -7.95 -5.68
C ILE A 532 -20.23 -6.77 -6.56
N ALA A 533 -21.46 -6.28 -6.42
CA ALA A 533 -21.92 -5.10 -7.14
C ALA A 533 -21.04 -3.86 -6.84
N ALA A 534 -20.64 -3.66 -5.58
CA ALA A 534 -19.72 -2.59 -5.21
C ALA A 534 -18.32 -2.75 -5.85
N HIS A 535 -17.80 -3.97 -5.96
CA HIS A 535 -16.55 -4.26 -6.67
C HIS A 535 -16.69 -3.98 -8.19
N LEU A 536 -17.84 -4.28 -8.79
CA LEU A 536 -18.08 -3.96 -10.21
C LEU A 536 -18.09 -2.44 -10.46
N VAL A 537 -18.65 -1.63 -9.54
CA VAL A 537 -18.55 -0.17 -9.62
C VAL A 537 -17.09 0.28 -9.60
N TRP A 538 -16.28 -0.26 -8.70
CA TRP A 538 -14.85 0.04 -8.61
C TRP A 538 -14.10 -0.38 -9.90
N ILE A 539 -14.38 -1.57 -10.46
CA ILE A 539 -13.81 -2.01 -11.75
C ILE A 539 -14.22 -1.07 -12.88
N ALA A 540 -15.47 -0.61 -12.90
CA ALA A 540 -15.94 0.34 -13.92
C ALA A 540 -15.15 1.67 -13.88
N LEU A 541 -14.81 2.17 -12.68
CA LEU A 541 -13.94 3.35 -12.54
C LEU A 541 -12.54 3.10 -13.11
N LEU A 542 -11.95 1.93 -12.84
CA LEU A 542 -10.65 1.53 -13.42
C LEU A 542 -10.71 1.46 -14.95
N ALA A 543 -11.72 0.79 -15.50
CA ALA A 543 -11.86 0.59 -16.94
C ALA A 543 -12.10 1.90 -17.68
N ALA A 544 -13.07 2.71 -17.24
CA ALA A 544 -13.38 4.00 -17.84
C ALA A 544 -12.18 4.95 -17.84
N GLY A 545 -11.46 4.98 -16.72
CA GLY A 545 -10.28 5.80 -16.55
C GLY A 545 -9.08 5.29 -17.35
N GLY A 546 -8.84 3.98 -17.38
CA GLY A 546 -7.73 3.36 -18.12
C GLY A 546 -7.81 3.63 -19.61
N VAL A 547 -8.98 3.44 -20.21
CA VAL A 547 -9.22 3.76 -21.64
C VAL A 547 -8.94 5.24 -21.95
N ALA A 548 -9.38 6.15 -21.09
CA ALA A 548 -9.16 7.58 -21.30
C ALA A 548 -7.67 7.98 -21.14
N VAL A 549 -6.94 7.36 -20.22
CA VAL A 549 -5.49 7.58 -20.06
C VAL A 549 -4.73 7.10 -21.30
N LEU A 550 -5.04 5.92 -21.81
CA LEU A 550 -4.41 5.34 -23.01
C LEU A 550 -4.71 6.18 -24.29
N ARG A 551 -5.97 6.58 -24.50
CA ARG A 551 -6.37 7.41 -25.66
C ARG A 551 -5.65 8.75 -25.68
N ARG A 552 -5.46 9.41 -24.53
CA ARG A 552 -4.72 10.69 -24.46
C ARG A 552 -3.23 10.55 -24.78
N GLN A 553 -2.64 9.41 -24.54
CA GLN A 553 -1.26 9.13 -24.95
C GLN A 553 -1.18 8.94 -26.46
N HIS A 554 -2.14 8.24 -27.07
CA HIS A 554 -2.15 7.96 -28.51
C HIS A 554 -2.40 9.23 -29.35
N THR A 555 -3.37 10.08 -28.98
CA THR A 555 -3.65 11.35 -29.67
C THR A 555 -2.47 12.33 -29.62
N ARG A 556 -1.67 12.32 -28.55
CA ARG A 556 -0.43 13.13 -28.49
C ARG A 556 0.68 12.59 -29.40
N GLN A 557 0.70 11.29 -29.69
CA GLN A 557 1.66 10.68 -30.62
C GLN A 557 1.26 10.96 -32.07
N VAL A 558 -0.01 10.85 -32.42
CA VAL A 558 -0.54 11.06 -33.78
C VAL A 558 -0.53 12.55 -34.16
N GLY A 559 -0.95 13.46 -33.27
CA GLY A 559 -0.97 14.91 -33.51
C GLY A 559 0.40 15.56 -33.68
N SER A 560 1.49 14.83 -33.40
CA SER A 560 2.87 15.30 -33.61
C SER A 560 3.50 14.74 -34.90
N GLY A 561 2.77 13.96 -35.69
CA GLY A 561 3.21 13.35 -36.96
C GLY A 561 2.61 13.97 -38.23
N GLY A 562 1.71 14.94 -38.10
CA GLY A 562 1.02 15.57 -39.24
C GLY A 562 1.63 16.89 -39.65
N THR A 563 2.22 16.86 -40.83
CA THR A 563 2.40 17.88 -41.84
C THR A 563 3.17 19.17 -41.52
N GLN A 564 4.39 19.19 -41.99
CA GLN A 564 4.89 20.32 -42.74
C GLN A 564 4.92 19.89 -44.23
N ASP A 565 3.90 20.24 -44.98
CA ASP A 565 4.05 20.41 -46.43
C ASP A 565 4.80 21.73 -46.66
N PRO A 566 5.95 21.71 -47.30
CA PRO A 566 6.58 22.96 -47.76
C PRO A 566 5.77 23.47 -48.95
N LYS A 567 5.04 24.56 -48.78
CA LYS A 567 4.55 25.35 -49.91
C LYS A 567 5.76 25.81 -50.71
N ILE A 568 5.95 25.19 -51.87
CA ILE A 568 6.82 25.65 -52.92
C ILE A 568 6.26 27.01 -53.41
N CYS A 569 6.91 28.11 -53.04
CA CYS A 569 6.74 29.36 -53.72
C CYS A 569 7.42 29.27 -55.10
N THR A 570 6.65 29.19 -56.15
CA THR A 570 7.11 29.51 -57.53
C THR A 570 7.29 31.01 -57.62
N PRO A 571 8.42 31.52 -58.20
CA PRO A 571 8.53 32.93 -58.52
C PRO A 571 7.78 33.18 -59.83
N ASP A 572 6.82 34.06 -59.80
CA ASP A 572 6.24 34.68 -61.01
C ASP A 572 7.30 35.50 -61.69
N SER A 573 7.64 35.06 -62.90
CA SER A 573 8.23 35.88 -63.93
C SER A 573 7.07 36.62 -64.60
N ASP A 574 7.11 37.97 -64.60
CA ASP A 574 6.80 38.76 -65.76
C ASP A 574 6.80 40.29 -65.45
N ASN A 575 7.63 41.03 -66.34
CA ASN A 575 7.74 42.43 -66.65
C ASN A 575 8.28 43.44 -65.66
#